data_db8c8fc0ddeb4b36b9e58fdd856a3cca
#
_entry.id   db8c8fc0ddeb4b36b9e58fdd856a3cca
#
_cell.length_a   1.000
_cell.length_b   1.000
_cell.length_c   1.000
_cell.angle_alpha   90.00
_cell.angle_beta   90.00
_cell.angle_gamma   90.00
#
_symmetry.space_group_name_H-M   'P 1'
#
loop_
_entity.id
_entity.type
_entity.pdbx_description
1 polymer ?
#
loop_
_entity_poly.entity_id
_entity_poly.type
_entity_poly.pdbx_seq_one_letter_code
_entity_poly.pdbx_strand_id
1 'polypeptide(L)'
;MSEKKYWQNFGELNQSDANSKAAKNEFREELPFEELGNENIFNAKTPRRDFLKYMGFSTAAAAIAASCEMPVRKAIPFLHKPDDVIAGVPNYYASTYLSDGDVVPVVVKQREGRPIKIEGNELSSLTEGGTSAQVQSSVLDLYDTTRLRYPMANKKEATFEAIDKMVASGLAANAGKPLVLLTSSYTSITGKQIIADFLAKYPGSRHVQYDAVSSSGMLEANLASYGKKALPAYHFENAKVIVSLGADFLGNWISPVVFAKQYASGRRINEKNPSMSRHIQFEGFYSMTGANADERYIHKPSETGAIALALLGALGGGTSANLPADLATAVKSTAAELMAHKGEALVVCGSNDKNIQLVVNAINEAIG
;
A
#
# COMPACT_ATOMS: atom_id res chain seq x y z
N MET A 1 34.29 -22.38 20.92
CA MET A 1 32.90 -22.09 20.54
C MET A 1 32.78 -22.49 19.08
N SER A 2 32.00 -23.51 18.72
CA SER A 2 31.78 -23.88 17.31
C SER A 2 30.97 -22.76 16.66
N GLU A 3 31.49 -22.17 15.58
CA GLU A 3 30.70 -21.24 14.76
C GLU A 3 29.42 -21.92 14.30
N LYS A 4 28.29 -21.28 14.58
CA LYS A 4 26.99 -21.76 14.08
C LYS A 4 26.98 -21.59 12.56
N LYS A 5 27.06 -22.70 11.83
CA LYS A 5 26.97 -22.72 10.37
C LYS A 5 25.50 -22.72 9.96
N TYR A 6 25.10 -21.73 9.16
CA TYR A 6 23.77 -21.64 8.56
C TYR A 6 23.85 -22.11 7.09
N TRP A 7 22.87 -22.91 6.66
CA TRP A 7 22.78 -23.41 5.30
C TRP A 7 21.68 -22.67 4.54
N GLN A 8 21.92 -22.34 3.28
CA GLN A 8 20.98 -21.62 2.43
C GLN A 8 20.10 -22.58 1.63
N ASN A 9 20.52 -23.82 1.43
CA ASN A 9 19.74 -24.85 0.73
C ASN A 9 20.13 -26.28 1.17
N PHE A 10 19.32 -27.26 0.74
CA PHE A 10 19.53 -28.67 1.07
C PHE A 10 20.81 -29.27 0.48
N GLY A 11 21.29 -28.75 -0.66
CA GLY A 11 22.55 -29.20 -1.25
C GLY A 11 23.75 -28.79 -0.40
N GLU A 12 23.70 -27.66 0.24
CA GLU A 12 24.73 -27.16 1.17
C GLU A 12 24.68 -27.92 2.49
N LEU A 13 23.47 -28.22 3.00
CA LEU A 13 23.28 -29.07 4.17
C LEU A 13 23.87 -30.48 3.97
N ASN A 14 23.64 -31.05 2.78
CA ASN A 14 24.10 -32.41 2.44
C ASN A 14 25.53 -32.45 1.91
N GLN A 15 26.26 -31.32 1.90
CA GLN A 15 27.66 -31.19 1.43
C GLN A 15 27.91 -31.81 0.03
N SER A 16 26.97 -31.62 -0.90
CA SER A 16 27.13 -32.15 -2.25
C SER A 16 28.31 -31.51 -2.98
N ASP A 17 29.10 -32.33 -3.69
CA ASP A 17 30.28 -31.85 -4.45
C ASP A 17 29.93 -30.79 -5.50
N ALA A 18 28.74 -30.84 -6.05
CA ALA A 18 28.21 -29.83 -6.99
C ALA A 18 28.08 -28.46 -6.34
N ASN A 19 27.53 -28.40 -5.11
CA ASN A 19 27.37 -27.15 -4.35
C ASN A 19 28.70 -26.59 -3.86
N SER A 20 29.65 -27.46 -3.46
CA SER A 20 30.98 -27.06 -3.06
C SER A 20 31.76 -26.44 -4.21
N LYS A 21 31.61 -26.97 -5.43
CA LYS A 21 32.19 -26.39 -6.66
C LYS A 21 31.51 -25.11 -7.10
N ALA A 22 30.18 -25.02 -6.97
CA ALA A 22 29.42 -23.81 -7.30
C ALA A 22 29.79 -22.66 -6.35
N ALA A 23 29.88 -22.93 -5.04
CA ALA A 23 30.29 -21.94 -4.05
C ALA A 23 31.71 -21.42 -4.22
N LYS A 24 32.64 -22.29 -4.69
CA LYS A 24 34.02 -21.86 -5.02
C LYS A 24 34.09 -21.03 -6.32
N ASN A 25 33.10 -21.12 -7.19
CA ASN A 25 33.01 -20.38 -8.47
C ASN A 25 31.92 -19.30 -8.46
N GLU A 26 31.43 -18.91 -7.30
CA GLU A 26 30.36 -17.88 -7.17
C GLU A 26 30.86 -16.51 -7.68
N PHE A 27 32.15 -16.23 -7.49
CA PHE A 27 32.83 -15.08 -8.10
C PHE A 27 33.73 -15.57 -9.24
N ARG A 28 33.23 -15.48 -10.46
CA ARG A 28 33.96 -15.97 -11.66
C ARG A 28 35.19 -15.17 -12.04
N GLU A 29 35.40 -14.01 -11.47
CA GLU A 29 36.56 -13.17 -11.67
C GLU A 29 37.20 -12.90 -10.31
N GLU A 30 38.42 -13.31 -10.13
CA GLU A 30 39.26 -12.83 -9.03
C GLU A 30 39.28 -11.29 -9.14
N LEU A 31 38.78 -10.61 -8.13
CA LEU A 31 38.92 -9.16 -8.09
C LEU A 31 40.42 -8.86 -8.18
N PRO A 32 40.89 -7.97 -9.08
CA PRO A 32 42.29 -7.75 -9.37
C PRO A 32 43.04 -7.05 -8.23
N PHE A 33 42.66 -7.31 -6.98
CA PHE A 33 43.29 -6.74 -5.80
C PHE A 33 44.51 -7.54 -5.32
N GLU A 34 44.65 -8.83 -5.67
CA GLU A 34 45.84 -9.61 -5.32
C GLU A 34 47.06 -9.28 -6.20
N GLU A 35 46.85 -8.79 -7.42
CA GLU A 35 47.95 -8.29 -8.27
C GLU A 35 48.43 -6.89 -7.88
N LEU A 36 47.71 -6.16 -7.04
CA LEU A 36 48.11 -4.83 -6.54
C LEU A 36 49.05 -4.91 -5.33
N GLY A 37 49.29 -6.10 -4.79
CA GLY A 37 50.07 -6.29 -3.54
C GLY A 37 51.57 -6.52 -3.72
N ASN A 38 52.05 -6.86 -4.90
CA ASN A 38 53.48 -7.11 -5.10
C ASN A 38 53.99 -6.54 -6.43
N GLU A 39 54.89 -5.60 -6.32
CA GLU A 39 55.84 -5.08 -7.27
C GLU A 39 55.42 -3.94 -8.20
N ASN A 40 55.86 -2.76 -7.82
CA ASN A 40 56.31 -1.69 -8.75
C ASN A 40 55.24 -1.10 -9.71
N ILE A 41 54.23 -0.52 -9.16
CA ILE A 41 53.34 0.38 -9.90
C ILE A 41 54.08 1.48 -10.67
N PHE A 42 55.33 1.81 -10.27
CA PHE A 42 56.18 2.81 -10.91
C PHE A 42 57.00 2.29 -12.11
N ASN A 43 57.05 0.97 -12.34
CA ASN A 43 57.83 0.37 -13.44
C ASN A 43 56.99 -0.34 -14.51
N ALA A 44 55.68 -0.31 -14.45
CA ALA A 44 54.80 -0.85 -15.45
C ALA A 44 54.90 0.00 -16.73
N LYS A 45 55.44 -0.54 -17.82
CA LYS A 45 55.37 0.07 -19.17
C LYS A 45 53.93 0.00 -19.66
N THR A 46 53.09 0.86 -19.13
CA THR A 46 51.69 0.97 -19.57
C THR A 46 51.64 1.78 -20.85
N PRO A 47 50.99 1.32 -21.95
CA PRO A 47 50.81 2.08 -23.16
C PRO A 47 50.14 3.43 -22.80
N ARG A 48 50.57 4.53 -23.40
CA ARG A 48 50.06 5.90 -23.14
C ARG A 48 48.54 6.00 -23.17
N ARG A 49 47.91 5.19 -24.01
CA ARG A 49 46.46 5.15 -24.17
C ARG A 49 45.75 4.56 -22.93
N ASP A 50 46.31 3.55 -22.32
CA ASP A 50 45.73 2.89 -21.15
C ASP A 50 46.02 3.68 -19.87
N PHE A 51 47.19 4.33 -19.79
CA PHE A 51 47.46 5.32 -18.73
C PHE A 51 46.47 6.48 -18.70
N LEU A 52 46.13 7.03 -19.88
CA LEU A 52 45.11 8.09 -19.98
C LEU A 52 43.70 7.59 -19.61
N LYS A 53 43.35 6.33 -19.92
CA LYS A 53 42.10 5.73 -19.47
C LYS A 53 42.04 5.59 -17.95
N TYR A 54 43.08 5.05 -17.35
CA TYR A 54 43.16 4.89 -15.89
C TYR A 54 43.18 6.23 -15.17
N MET A 55 43.85 7.24 -15.69
CA MET A 55 43.85 8.60 -15.15
C MET A 55 42.49 9.28 -15.29
N GLY A 56 41.80 9.08 -16.42
CA GLY A 56 40.43 9.55 -16.62
C GLY A 56 39.42 8.88 -15.67
N PHE A 57 39.53 7.57 -15.47
CA PHE A 57 38.65 6.86 -14.51
C PHE A 57 38.96 7.23 -13.07
N SER A 58 40.22 7.38 -12.69
CA SER A 58 40.55 7.77 -11.30
C SER A 58 40.14 9.20 -10.95
N THR A 59 40.26 10.15 -11.88
CA THR A 59 39.78 11.52 -11.69
C THR A 59 38.24 11.60 -11.67
N ALA A 60 37.55 10.81 -12.51
CA ALA A 60 36.10 10.72 -12.46
C ALA A 60 35.61 10.08 -11.15
N ALA A 61 36.26 9.00 -10.69
CA ALA A 61 35.94 8.36 -9.42
C ALA A 61 36.22 9.30 -8.22
N ALA A 62 37.31 10.05 -8.25
CA ALA A 62 37.63 11.05 -7.22
C ALA A 62 36.64 12.22 -7.22
N ALA A 63 36.16 12.66 -8.39
CA ALA A 63 35.14 13.70 -8.50
C ALA A 63 33.79 13.21 -7.99
N ILE A 64 33.41 11.96 -8.26
CA ILE A 64 32.19 11.34 -7.73
C ILE A 64 32.28 11.16 -6.21
N ALA A 65 33.44 10.70 -5.69
CA ALA A 65 33.66 10.55 -4.27
C ALA A 65 33.69 11.90 -3.52
N ALA A 66 34.22 12.95 -4.15
CA ALA A 66 34.24 14.30 -3.61
C ALA A 66 32.86 15.01 -3.68
N SER A 67 31.99 14.59 -4.61
CA SER A 67 30.63 15.11 -4.72
C SER A 67 29.67 14.52 -3.70
N CYS A 68 30.03 13.41 -3.06
CA CYS A 68 29.28 12.85 -1.93
C CYS A 68 29.72 13.54 -0.62
N GLU A 69 29.43 14.83 -0.47
CA GLU A 69 29.37 15.42 0.85
C GLU A 69 28.23 14.75 1.61
N MET A 70 28.56 13.79 2.46
CA MET A 70 27.61 13.37 3.49
C MET A 70 27.31 14.60 4.35
N PRO A 71 26.05 15.07 4.38
CA PRO A 71 25.74 16.22 5.23
C PRO A 71 26.08 15.85 6.67
N VAL A 72 27.15 16.42 7.20
CA VAL A 72 27.52 16.28 8.61
C VAL A 72 26.44 17.00 9.41
N ARG A 73 25.38 16.27 9.77
CA ARG A 73 24.36 16.78 10.68
C ARG A 73 24.95 16.75 12.09
N LYS A 74 25.31 17.92 12.61
CA LYS A 74 25.69 18.04 14.00
C LYS A 74 24.48 17.73 14.87
N ALA A 75 24.60 16.75 15.77
CA ALA A 75 23.60 16.55 16.81
C ALA A 75 23.63 17.78 17.72
N ILE A 76 22.50 18.48 17.82
CA ILE A 76 22.37 19.59 18.78
C ILE A 76 21.94 18.96 20.10
N PRO A 77 22.76 19.06 21.19
CA PRO A 77 22.35 18.56 22.50
C PRO A 77 21.14 19.35 23.00
N PHE A 78 20.30 18.73 23.81
CA PHE A 78 19.19 19.43 24.45
C PHE A 78 19.72 20.58 25.33
N LEU A 79 19.23 21.79 25.12
CA LEU A 79 19.41 22.91 26.03
C LEU A 79 18.67 22.67 27.34
N HIS A 80 17.49 22.11 27.26
CA HIS A 80 16.69 21.64 28.38
C HIS A 80 16.19 20.24 28.07
N LYS A 81 16.73 19.24 28.76
CA LYS A 81 16.30 17.84 28.61
C LYS A 81 15.01 17.65 29.40
N PRO A 82 13.90 17.16 28.76
CA PRO A 82 12.72 16.71 29.49
C PRO A 82 13.06 15.57 30.47
N ASP A 83 12.41 15.51 31.61
CA ASP A 83 12.71 14.52 32.66
C ASP A 83 12.50 13.07 32.22
N ASP A 84 11.53 12.85 31.31
CA ASP A 84 11.14 11.55 30.75
C ASP A 84 11.95 11.12 29.51
N VAL A 85 12.90 11.93 29.06
CA VAL A 85 13.74 11.62 27.88
C VAL A 85 15.13 11.18 28.31
N ILE A 86 15.48 9.93 27.98
CA ILE A 86 16.83 9.39 28.12
C ILE A 86 17.51 9.41 26.76
N ALA A 87 18.67 10.07 26.66
CA ALA A 87 19.42 10.13 25.42
C ALA A 87 19.73 8.72 24.87
N GLY A 88 19.40 8.49 23.60
CA GLY A 88 19.60 7.20 22.95
C GLY A 88 18.49 6.16 23.18
N VAL A 89 17.57 6.37 24.11
CA VAL A 89 16.40 5.51 24.32
C VAL A 89 15.21 6.07 23.55
N PRO A 90 14.53 5.25 22.71
CA PRO A 90 13.38 5.73 21.95
C PRO A 90 12.14 5.86 22.85
N ASN A 91 11.32 6.87 22.57
CA ASN A 91 9.97 6.99 23.07
C ASN A 91 8.97 6.62 21.98
N TYR A 92 7.78 6.14 22.37
CA TYR A 92 6.74 5.66 21.49
C TYR A 92 5.46 6.45 21.67
N TYR A 93 4.86 6.91 20.58
CA TYR A 93 3.63 7.68 20.61
C TYR A 93 2.58 7.04 19.69
N ALA A 94 1.38 6.83 20.23
CA ALA A 94 0.25 6.42 19.41
C ALA A 94 -0.18 7.59 18.52
N SER A 95 -0.44 7.29 17.26
CA SER A 95 -0.89 8.24 16.26
C SER A 95 -1.75 7.54 15.21
N THR A 96 -2.17 8.27 14.19
CA THR A 96 -2.96 7.74 13.08
C THR A 96 -2.38 8.23 11.76
N TYR A 97 -2.17 7.31 10.83
CA TYR A 97 -1.87 7.64 9.44
C TYR A 97 -3.16 7.70 8.64
N LEU A 98 -3.31 8.75 7.84
CA LEU A 98 -4.46 8.97 6.97
C LEU A 98 -3.98 9.13 5.53
N SER A 99 -4.48 8.30 4.63
CA SER A 99 -4.21 8.43 3.19
C SER A 99 -5.39 7.89 2.40
N ASP A 100 -5.84 8.65 1.42
CA ASP A 100 -6.86 8.24 0.44
C ASP A 100 -8.14 7.62 1.05
N GLY A 101 -8.53 8.07 2.24
CA GLY A 101 -9.69 7.55 2.98
C GLY A 101 -9.40 6.36 3.88
N ASP A 102 -8.20 5.78 3.80
CA ASP A 102 -7.78 4.74 4.75
C ASP A 102 -7.27 5.35 6.06
N VAL A 103 -7.56 4.67 7.17
CA VAL A 103 -7.25 5.10 8.53
C VAL A 103 -6.45 3.99 9.20
N VAL A 104 -5.15 4.21 9.40
CA VAL A 104 -4.25 3.22 10.00
C VAL A 104 -3.73 3.72 11.33
N PRO A 105 -4.19 3.14 12.46
CA PRO A 105 -3.61 3.41 13.77
C PRO A 105 -2.16 2.92 13.84
N VAL A 106 -1.26 3.82 14.24
CA VAL A 106 0.19 3.58 14.24
C VAL A 106 0.82 3.90 15.58
N VAL A 107 1.99 3.35 15.80
CA VAL A 107 2.90 3.72 16.88
C VAL A 107 4.14 4.35 16.25
N VAL A 108 4.42 5.58 16.61
CA VAL A 108 5.56 6.34 16.11
C VAL A 108 6.70 6.23 17.11
N LYS A 109 7.78 5.60 16.68
CA LYS A 109 9.04 5.53 17.43
C LYS A 109 9.82 6.82 17.16
N GLN A 110 10.16 7.55 18.23
CA GLN A 110 10.96 8.75 18.11
C GLN A 110 12.19 8.69 18.99
N ARG A 111 13.23 9.40 18.60
CA ARG A 111 14.42 9.65 19.42
C ARG A 111 14.69 11.15 19.45
N GLU A 112 14.81 11.70 20.63
CA GLU A 112 15.20 13.09 20.83
C GLU A 112 14.31 14.08 20.04
N GLY A 113 12.97 13.82 20.06
CA GLY A 113 11.98 14.63 19.35
C GLY A 113 11.89 14.35 17.86
N ARG A 114 12.62 13.35 17.31
CA ARG A 114 12.61 13.01 15.89
C ARG A 114 11.96 11.65 15.65
N PRO A 115 10.85 11.59 14.90
CA PRO A 115 10.29 10.33 14.43
C PRO A 115 11.30 9.58 13.56
N ILE A 116 11.55 8.32 13.87
CA ILE A 116 12.52 7.48 13.16
C ILE A 116 11.91 6.23 12.54
N LYS A 117 10.75 5.78 13.02
CA LYS A 117 10.04 4.63 12.49
C LYS A 117 8.56 4.73 12.79
N ILE A 118 7.74 4.21 11.89
CA ILE A 118 6.30 4.03 12.08
C ILE A 118 6.02 2.53 12.07
N GLU A 119 5.27 2.07 13.05
CA GLU A 119 4.83 0.68 13.22
C GLU A 119 3.31 0.65 13.39
N GLY A 120 2.68 -0.49 13.13
CA GLY A 120 1.26 -0.67 13.41
C GLY A 120 0.99 -0.68 14.91
N ASN A 121 -0.18 -0.19 15.31
CA ASN A 121 -0.59 -0.23 16.70
C ASN A 121 -1.29 -1.58 17.00
N GLU A 122 -0.63 -2.44 17.76
CA GLU A 122 -1.14 -3.78 18.13
C GLU A 122 -2.38 -3.70 19.02
N LEU A 123 -2.59 -2.59 19.71
CA LEU A 123 -3.79 -2.37 20.56
C LEU A 123 -5.01 -1.92 19.75
N SER A 124 -4.84 -1.66 18.45
CA SER A 124 -5.95 -1.30 17.57
C SER A 124 -6.78 -2.53 17.24
N SER A 125 -8.08 -2.48 17.52
CA SER A 125 -9.03 -3.50 17.07
C SER A 125 -9.30 -3.49 15.56
N LEU A 126 -8.89 -2.41 14.86
CA LEU A 126 -9.10 -2.26 13.42
C LEU A 126 -7.99 -2.96 12.59
N THR A 127 -6.74 -2.71 12.93
CA THR A 127 -5.59 -3.19 12.16
C THR A 127 -4.75 -4.23 12.89
N GLU A 128 -4.93 -4.40 14.20
CA GLU A 128 -4.20 -5.37 15.06
C GLU A 128 -2.69 -5.40 14.80
N GLY A 129 -2.09 -4.21 14.69
CA GLY A 129 -0.67 -4.05 14.36
C GLY A 129 -0.34 -4.16 12.87
N GLY A 130 -1.34 -4.30 11.99
CA GLY A 130 -1.15 -4.27 10.54
C GLY A 130 -0.66 -2.91 10.07
N THR A 131 0.19 -2.91 9.05
CA THR A 131 0.73 -1.71 8.41
C THR A 131 1.12 -2.03 6.96
N SER A 132 1.40 -1.02 6.16
CA SER A 132 1.86 -1.16 4.77
C SER A 132 3.22 -0.49 4.57
N ALA A 133 3.86 -0.77 3.44
CA ALA A 133 5.10 -0.09 3.05
C ALA A 133 4.90 1.43 2.97
N GLN A 134 3.76 1.89 2.44
CA GLN A 134 3.40 3.31 2.37
C GLN A 134 3.31 3.94 3.76
N VAL A 135 2.62 3.27 4.70
CA VAL A 135 2.51 3.73 6.08
C VAL A 135 3.88 3.84 6.74
N GLN A 136 4.72 2.82 6.61
CA GLN A 136 6.06 2.83 7.22
C GLN A 136 7.00 3.85 6.58
N SER A 137 6.93 4.02 5.26
CA SER A 137 7.77 4.99 4.55
C SER A 137 7.35 6.44 4.78
N SER A 138 6.13 6.71 5.25
CA SER A 138 5.63 8.08 5.48
C SER A 138 6.46 8.88 6.50
N VAL A 139 7.27 8.23 7.33
CA VAL A 139 8.24 8.93 8.18
C VAL A 139 9.25 9.75 7.37
N LEU A 140 9.55 9.34 6.13
CA LEU A 140 10.49 10.04 5.25
C LEU A 140 9.93 11.38 4.76
N ASP A 141 8.61 11.50 4.64
CA ASP A 141 7.94 12.74 4.22
C ASP A 141 8.24 13.90 5.18
N LEU A 142 8.46 13.59 6.47
CA LEU A 142 8.84 14.59 7.47
C LEU A 142 10.22 15.19 7.21
N TYR A 143 11.09 14.44 6.53
CA TYR A 143 12.49 14.81 6.25
C TYR A 143 12.71 15.24 4.81
N ASP A 144 11.69 15.17 3.97
CA ASP A 144 11.75 15.65 2.59
C ASP A 144 12.01 17.16 2.57
N THR A 145 13.08 17.56 1.90
CA THR A 145 13.45 18.97 1.76
C THR A 145 12.52 19.73 0.82
N THR A 146 11.79 19.03 -0.04
CA THR A 146 10.85 19.62 -1.02
C THR A 146 9.44 19.81 -0.46
N ARG A 147 9.13 19.26 0.72
CA ARG A 147 7.82 19.44 1.35
C ARG A 147 7.50 20.91 1.60
N LEU A 148 6.24 21.27 1.50
CA LEU A 148 5.76 22.61 1.85
C LEU A 148 5.89 22.81 3.36
N ARG A 149 6.69 23.82 3.76
CA ARG A 149 6.98 24.13 5.17
C ARG A 149 6.12 25.26 5.69
N TYR A 150 5.69 26.14 4.81
CA TYR A 150 4.94 27.35 5.11
C TYR A 150 3.76 27.48 4.17
N PRO A 151 2.70 28.24 4.55
CA PRO A 151 1.67 28.65 3.61
C PRO A 151 2.28 29.44 2.45
N MET A 152 1.68 29.34 1.29
CA MET A 152 2.16 30.02 0.08
C MET A 152 1.04 30.89 -0.49
N ALA A 153 1.34 32.14 -0.82
CA ALA A 153 0.48 33.02 -1.61
C ALA A 153 1.27 33.56 -2.81
N ASN A 154 0.70 33.43 -4.01
CA ASN A 154 1.35 33.87 -5.25
C ASN A 154 2.78 33.34 -5.43
N LYS A 155 3.02 32.07 -5.10
CA LYS A 155 4.31 31.38 -5.14
C LYS A 155 5.37 31.93 -4.19
N LYS A 156 4.98 32.71 -3.18
CA LYS A 156 5.86 33.25 -2.13
C LYS A 156 5.40 32.74 -0.78
N GLU A 157 6.34 32.60 0.15
CA GLU A 157 6.03 32.27 1.54
C GLU A 157 5.13 33.34 2.16
N ALA A 158 4.14 32.90 2.92
CA ALA A 158 3.20 33.74 3.65
C ALA A 158 3.03 33.24 5.07
N THR A 159 2.53 34.07 5.96
CA THR A 159 2.14 33.65 7.29
C THR A 159 0.69 33.15 7.30
N PHE A 160 0.34 32.27 8.24
CA PHE A 160 -1.07 31.83 8.42
C PHE A 160 -2.01 33.03 8.61
N GLU A 161 -1.60 34.02 9.40
CA GLU A 161 -2.36 35.23 9.64
C GLU A 161 -2.66 36.00 8.33
N ALA A 162 -1.70 36.10 7.43
CA ALA A 162 -1.90 36.75 6.12
C ALA A 162 -2.86 35.96 5.23
N ILE A 163 -2.77 34.63 5.24
CA ILE A 163 -3.68 33.76 4.51
C ILE A 163 -5.10 33.86 5.07
N ASP A 164 -5.27 33.82 6.39
CA ASP A 164 -6.57 33.93 7.04
C ASP A 164 -7.28 35.26 6.72
N LYS A 165 -6.52 36.36 6.74
CA LYS A 165 -7.04 37.68 6.30
C LYS A 165 -7.46 37.67 4.84
N MET A 166 -6.69 37.04 3.96
CA MET A 166 -7.02 36.93 2.53
C MET A 166 -8.27 36.09 2.30
N VAL A 167 -8.39 34.94 2.97
CA VAL A 167 -9.59 34.07 2.90
C VAL A 167 -10.81 34.78 3.44
N ALA A 168 -10.71 35.42 4.61
CA ALA A 168 -11.81 36.17 5.22
C ALA A 168 -12.29 37.31 4.32
N SER A 169 -11.37 38.06 3.70
CA SER A 169 -11.69 39.12 2.74
C SER A 169 -12.36 38.58 1.50
N GLY A 170 -11.89 37.44 0.95
CA GLY A 170 -12.50 36.76 -0.18
C GLY A 170 -13.93 36.29 0.10
N LEU A 171 -14.16 35.74 1.29
CA LEU A 171 -15.50 35.32 1.73
C LEU A 171 -16.44 36.53 1.90
N ALA A 172 -15.95 37.60 2.51
CA ALA A 172 -16.72 38.86 2.68
C ALA A 172 -17.07 39.49 1.33
N ALA A 173 -16.16 39.53 0.37
CA ALA A 173 -16.43 40.06 -0.97
C ALA A 173 -17.48 39.26 -1.75
N ASN A 174 -17.73 38.00 -1.37
CA ASN A 174 -18.72 37.13 -1.96
C ASN A 174 -19.90 36.87 -1.02
N ALA A 175 -20.13 37.74 -0.03
CA ALA A 175 -21.24 37.63 0.87
C ALA A 175 -22.59 37.60 0.08
N GLY A 176 -23.48 36.68 0.46
CA GLY A 176 -24.76 36.47 -0.21
C GLY A 176 -24.71 35.57 -1.45
N LYS A 177 -23.52 35.14 -1.91
CA LYS A 177 -23.41 34.13 -2.97
C LYS A 177 -23.27 32.73 -2.37
N PRO A 178 -23.88 31.70 -2.99
CA PRO A 178 -23.69 30.33 -2.56
C PRO A 178 -22.23 29.86 -2.78
N LEU A 179 -21.69 29.14 -1.81
CA LEU A 179 -20.35 28.55 -1.87
C LEU A 179 -20.44 27.08 -2.24
N VAL A 180 -19.42 26.57 -2.93
CA VAL A 180 -19.19 25.15 -3.11
C VAL A 180 -17.91 24.79 -2.38
N LEU A 181 -18.02 23.97 -1.33
CA LEU A 181 -16.87 23.38 -0.67
C LEU A 181 -16.56 22.05 -1.35
N LEU A 182 -15.41 21.96 -2.01
CA LEU A 182 -14.95 20.75 -2.68
C LEU A 182 -13.86 20.07 -1.84
N THR A 183 -14.08 18.80 -1.52
CA THR A 183 -13.10 17.97 -0.78
C THR A 183 -13.01 16.57 -1.41
N SER A 184 -12.01 15.79 -1.02
CA SER A 184 -12.09 14.32 -1.09
C SER A 184 -13.14 13.80 -0.10
N SER A 185 -13.42 12.49 -0.13
CA SER A 185 -14.28 11.84 0.88
C SER A 185 -13.77 12.11 2.29
N TYR A 186 -14.65 12.62 3.12
CA TYR A 186 -14.34 13.05 4.47
C TYR A 186 -15.03 12.16 5.50
N THR A 187 -14.29 11.37 6.24
CA THR A 187 -14.83 10.36 7.15
C THR A 187 -14.96 10.83 8.61
N SER A 188 -14.17 11.85 9.02
CA SER A 188 -14.19 12.39 10.38
C SER A 188 -15.55 12.96 10.76
N ILE A 189 -16.13 12.48 11.86
CA ILE A 189 -17.41 12.97 12.41
C ILE A 189 -17.32 14.45 12.78
N THR A 190 -16.27 14.83 13.51
CA THR A 190 -16.04 16.24 13.91
C THR A 190 -15.85 17.13 12.69
N GLY A 191 -15.10 16.68 11.70
CA GLY A 191 -14.90 17.46 10.48
C GLY A 191 -16.18 17.65 9.66
N LYS A 192 -17.04 16.62 9.58
CA LYS A 192 -18.37 16.75 8.96
C LYS A 192 -19.22 17.80 9.66
N GLN A 193 -19.18 17.84 10.99
CA GLN A 193 -19.89 18.85 11.77
C GLN A 193 -19.36 20.26 11.48
N ILE A 194 -18.03 20.44 11.46
CA ILE A 194 -17.41 21.73 11.13
C ILE A 194 -17.81 22.20 9.72
N ILE A 195 -17.82 21.29 8.75
CA ILE A 195 -18.26 21.58 7.38
C ILE A 195 -19.72 22.02 7.37
N ALA A 196 -20.60 21.32 8.08
CA ALA A 196 -22.00 21.68 8.19
C ALA A 196 -22.18 23.06 8.83
N ASP A 197 -21.52 23.35 9.94
CA ASP A 197 -21.54 24.63 10.64
C ASP A 197 -21.02 25.79 9.78
N PHE A 198 -19.95 25.52 8.99
CA PHE A 198 -19.42 26.49 8.05
C PHE A 198 -20.45 26.82 6.95
N LEU A 199 -20.99 25.79 6.29
CA LEU A 199 -21.94 25.99 5.20
C LEU A 199 -23.26 26.62 5.66
N ALA A 200 -23.70 26.38 6.89
CA ALA A 200 -24.87 27.01 7.46
C ALA A 200 -24.79 28.55 7.51
N LYS A 201 -23.59 29.11 7.52
CA LYS A 201 -23.36 30.57 7.45
C LYS A 201 -23.54 31.16 6.04
N TYR A 202 -23.62 30.32 5.02
CA TYR A 202 -23.71 30.72 3.62
C TYR A 202 -24.92 30.05 2.94
N PRO A 203 -26.10 30.64 2.98
CA PRO A 203 -27.31 30.04 2.42
C PRO A 203 -27.19 29.64 0.96
N GLY A 204 -27.70 28.47 0.59
CA GLY A 204 -27.60 27.89 -0.75
C GLY A 204 -26.26 27.20 -1.06
N SER A 205 -25.33 27.19 -0.11
CA SER A 205 -24.02 26.54 -0.26
C SER A 205 -24.12 25.02 -0.10
N ARG A 206 -23.16 24.31 -0.69
CA ARG A 206 -23.15 22.84 -0.67
C ARG A 206 -21.74 22.27 -0.51
N HIS A 207 -21.65 21.11 0.12
CA HIS A 207 -20.46 20.29 0.14
C HIS A 207 -20.49 19.30 -1.04
N VAL A 208 -19.43 19.27 -1.82
CA VAL A 208 -19.22 18.31 -2.93
C VAL A 208 -18.00 17.48 -2.60
N GLN A 209 -18.16 16.17 -2.62
CA GLN A 209 -17.05 15.23 -2.44
C GLN A 209 -16.68 14.63 -3.79
N TYR A 210 -15.39 14.62 -4.09
CA TYR A 210 -14.84 14.04 -5.30
C TYR A 210 -13.57 13.25 -4.98
N ASP A 211 -13.57 11.97 -5.34
CA ASP A 211 -12.43 11.07 -5.20
C ASP A 211 -11.97 10.63 -6.59
N ALA A 212 -10.65 10.69 -6.85
CA ALA A 212 -10.07 10.21 -8.09
C ALA A 212 -10.24 8.69 -8.24
N VAL A 213 -10.15 7.94 -7.12
CA VAL A 213 -10.51 6.53 -7.03
C VAL A 213 -11.80 6.43 -6.22
N SER A 214 -12.92 6.29 -6.92
CA SER A 214 -14.24 6.38 -6.31
C SER A 214 -14.85 5.01 -6.04
N SER A 215 -15.54 4.88 -4.91
CA SER A 215 -16.41 3.74 -4.57
C SER A 215 -17.90 4.07 -4.72
N SER A 216 -18.25 5.12 -5.47
CA SER A 216 -19.64 5.59 -5.60
C SER A 216 -20.58 4.53 -6.18
N GLY A 217 -20.11 3.71 -7.14
CA GLY A 217 -20.88 2.62 -7.71
C GLY A 217 -21.31 1.58 -6.66
N MET A 218 -20.39 1.24 -5.76
CA MET A 218 -20.70 0.33 -4.63
C MET A 218 -21.68 0.97 -3.64
N LEU A 219 -21.48 2.25 -3.29
CA LEU A 219 -22.40 2.97 -2.40
C LEU A 219 -23.84 3.02 -2.94
N GLU A 220 -24.00 3.29 -4.25
CA GLU A 220 -25.31 3.32 -4.92
C GLU A 220 -25.91 1.92 -5.09
N ALA A 221 -25.09 0.90 -5.31
CA ALA A 221 -25.56 -0.48 -5.36
C ALA A 221 -26.04 -0.95 -3.99
N ASN A 222 -25.31 -0.65 -2.91
CA ASN A 222 -25.70 -1.02 -1.55
C ASN A 222 -26.95 -0.26 -1.09
N LEU A 223 -27.12 1.00 -1.51
CA LEU A 223 -28.36 1.71 -1.29
C LEU A 223 -29.55 1.01 -1.98
N ALA A 224 -29.35 0.54 -3.22
CA ALA A 224 -30.41 -0.15 -3.97
C ALA A 224 -30.71 -1.57 -3.43
N SER A 225 -29.69 -2.33 -3.04
CA SER A 225 -29.86 -3.71 -2.55
C SER A 225 -30.32 -3.76 -1.09
N TYR A 226 -29.77 -2.88 -0.23
CA TYR A 226 -29.91 -3.00 1.23
C TYR A 226 -30.49 -1.75 1.89
N GLY A 227 -30.85 -0.73 1.14
CA GLY A 227 -31.39 0.55 1.66
C GLY A 227 -30.37 1.40 2.43
N LYS A 228 -29.08 1.05 2.36
CA LYS A 228 -28.00 1.77 3.09
C LYS A 228 -26.89 2.22 2.14
N LYS A 229 -26.64 3.52 2.08
CA LYS A 229 -25.53 4.10 1.32
C LYS A 229 -24.24 4.04 2.16
N ALA A 230 -23.63 2.85 2.22
CA ALA A 230 -22.41 2.59 3.00
C ALA A 230 -21.52 1.58 2.29
N LEU A 231 -20.21 1.65 2.55
CA LEU A 231 -19.29 0.57 2.20
C LEU A 231 -19.47 -0.58 3.20
N PRO A 232 -19.45 -1.84 2.76
CA PRO A 232 -19.55 -2.97 3.66
C PRO A 232 -18.27 -3.16 4.46
N ALA A 233 -18.40 -3.70 5.67
CA ALA A 233 -17.27 -4.25 6.39
C ALA A 233 -17.04 -5.70 5.88
N TYR A 234 -15.97 -5.91 5.14
CA TYR A 234 -15.60 -7.24 4.70
C TYR A 234 -14.83 -7.98 5.78
N HIS A 235 -15.09 -9.29 5.89
CA HIS A 235 -14.46 -10.19 6.84
C HIS A 235 -13.73 -11.32 6.10
N PHE A 236 -12.60 -10.98 5.48
CA PHE A 236 -11.79 -11.95 4.72
C PHE A 236 -11.29 -13.11 5.59
N GLU A 237 -11.13 -12.88 6.90
CA GLU A 237 -10.71 -13.89 7.88
C GLU A 237 -11.72 -15.03 8.06
N ASN A 238 -12.99 -14.77 7.77
CA ASN A 238 -14.06 -15.75 7.91
C ASN A 238 -14.33 -16.54 6.61
N ALA A 239 -13.78 -16.07 5.48
CA ALA A 239 -14.04 -16.69 4.19
C ALA A 239 -13.10 -17.87 3.94
N LYS A 240 -13.67 -19.05 3.61
CA LYS A 240 -12.93 -20.21 3.12
C LYS A 240 -12.64 -20.13 1.63
N VAL A 241 -13.52 -19.48 0.87
CA VAL A 241 -13.32 -19.20 -0.56
C VAL A 241 -13.51 -17.71 -0.79
N ILE A 242 -12.51 -17.09 -1.38
CA ILE A 242 -12.49 -15.67 -1.76
C ILE A 242 -12.42 -15.60 -3.27
N VAL A 243 -13.37 -14.91 -3.89
CA VAL A 243 -13.35 -14.60 -5.32
C VAL A 243 -13.27 -13.09 -5.50
N SER A 244 -12.26 -12.62 -6.22
CA SER A 244 -12.11 -11.20 -6.52
C SER A 244 -12.23 -10.96 -8.03
N LEU A 245 -13.10 -10.03 -8.39
CA LEU A 245 -13.27 -9.51 -9.75
C LEU A 245 -12.56 -8.16 -9.86
N GLY A 246 -11.23 -8.20 -10.00
CA GLY A 246 -10.39 -7.02 -10.16
C GLY A 246 -10.27 -6.12 -8.92
N ALA A 247 -10.65 -6.58 -7.74
CA ALA A 247 -10.42 -5.84 -6.50
C ALA A 247 -9.02 -6.13 -5.97
N ASP A 248 -8.13 -5.14 -6.01
CA ASP A 248 -6.78 -5.25 -5.45
C ASP A 248 -6.78 -4.96 -3.93
N PHE A 249 -7.46 -5.83 -3.17
CA PHE A 249 -7.70 -5.65 -1.74
C PHE A 249 -6.43 -5.81 -0.88
N LEU A 250 -5.34 -6.36 -1.42
CA LEU A 250 -4.03 -6.37 -0.76
C LEU A 250 -3.17 -5.15 -1.13
N GLY A 251 -3.51 -4.43 -2.20
CA GLY A 251 -2.74 -3.31 -2.71
C GLY A 251 -3.35 -1.95 -2.39
N ASN A 252 -4.50 -1.64 -2.99
CA ASN A 252 -5.04 -0.27 -2.96
C ASN A 252 -6.59 -0.17 -2.89
N TRP A 253 -7.30 -1.28 -2.75
CA TRP A 253 -8.75 -1.26 -2.74
C TRP A 253 -9.32 -1.09 -1.34
N ILE A 254 -10.04 0.00 -1.11
CA ILE A 254 -10.78 0.41 0.12
C ILE A 254 -9.86 0.50 1.34
N SER A 255 -9.49 -0.61 1.96
CA SER A 255 -8.72 -0.65 3.22
C SER A 255 -7.70 -1.80 3.21
N PRO A 256 -6.65 -1.69 2.39
CA PRO A 256 -5.73 -2.80 2.12
C PRO A 256 -4.99 -3.29 3.36
N VAL A 257 -4.70 -2.41 4.33
CA VAL A 257 -4.02 -2.81 5.58
C VAL A 257 -4.90 -3.76 6.40
N VAL A 258 -6.18 -3.43 6.56
CA VAL A 258 -7.15 -4.26 7.30
C VAL A 258 -7.36 -5.59 6.57
N PHE A 259 -7.62 -5.52 5.25
CA PHE A 259 -7.90 -6.71 4.45
C PHE A 259 -6.69 -7.64 4.34
N ALA A 260 -5.46 -7.10 4.24
CA ALA A 260 -4.24 -7.90 4.25
C ALA A 260 -4.07 -8.66 5.58
N LYS A 261 -4.40 -8.02 6.71
CA LYS A 261 -4.36 -8.66 8.02
C LYS A 261 -5.38 -9.80 8.13
N GLN A 262 -6.62 -9.54 7.74
CA GLN A 262 -7.70 -10.52 7.71
C GLN A 262 -7.39 -11.69 6.77
N TYR A 263 -6.96 -11.40 5.55
CA TYR A 263 -6.55 -12.39 4.56
C TYR A 263 -5.41 -13.27 5.07
N ALA A 264 -4.37 -12.67 5.65
CA ALA A 264 -3.24 -13.40 6.22
C ALA A 264 -3.65 -14.32 7.36
N SER A 265 -4.64 -13.94 8.20
CA SER A 265 -5.13 -14.77 9.29
C SER A 265 -5.83 -16.03 8.79
N GLY A 266 -6.63 -15.92 7.70
CA GLY A 266 -7.30 -17.05 7.04
C GLY A 266 -6.35 -17.98 6.27
N ARG A 267 -5.11 -17.54 6.02
CA ARG A 267 -4.09 -18.32 5.27
C ARG A 267 -2.90 -18.75 6.12
N ARG A 268 -2.94 -18.48 7.41
CA ARG A 268 -1.90 -18.88 8.35
C ARG A 268 -2.11 -20.32 8.82
N ILE A 269 -1.36 -21.23 8.19
CA ILE A 269 -1.37 -22.66 8.54
C ILE A 269 -0.58 -22.88 9.83
N ASN A 270 -1.16 -23.64 10.76
CA ASN A 270 -0.51 -24.11 11.97
C ASN A 270 -1.14 -25.44 12.42
N GLU A 271 -0.62 -26.06 13.45
CA GLU A 271 -1.12 -27.36 13.96
C GLU A 271 -2.61 -27.34 14.33
N LYS A 272 -3.13 -26.19 14.80
CA LYS A 272 -4.55 -26.03 15.16
C LYS A 272 -5.43 -25.69 13.97
N ASN A 273 -4.86 -25.08 12.93
CA ASN A 273 -5.55 -24.74 11.70
C ASN A 273 -4.72 -25.24 10.50
N PRO A 274 -4.90 -26.49 10.07
CA PRO A 274 -4.14 -27.12 9.00
C PRO A 274 -4.64 -26.75 7.60
N SER A 275 -5.69 -25.95 7.49
CA SER A 275 -6.26 -25.49 6.23
C SER A 275 -6.12 -23.99 6.04
N MET A 276 -6.14 -23.54 4.81
CA MET A 276 -6.15 -22.10 4.47
C MET A 276 -7.30 -21.78 3.51
N SER A 277 -7.72 -20.52 3.50
CA SER A 277 -8.70 -20.01 2.55
C SER A 277 -8.17 -20.13 1.12
N ARG A 278 -9.08 -20.46 0.19
CA ARG A 278 -8.78 -20.48 -1.24
C ARG A 278 -9.10 -19.13 -1.87
N HIS A 279 -8.25 -18.66 -2.75
CA HIS A 279 -8.40 -17.37 -3.41
C HIS A 279 -8.34 -17.50 -4.93
N ILE A 280 -9.39 -17.05 -5.59
CA ILE A 280 -9.54 -17.03 -7.05
C ILE A 280 -9.64 -15.59 -7.51
N GLN A 281 -8.74 -15.18 -8.38
CA GLN A 281 -8.65 -13.80 -8.89
C GLN A 281 -8.98 -13.74 -10.38
N PHE A 282 -9.94 -12.90 -10.75
CA PHE A 282 -10.20 -12.49 -12.14
C PHE A 282 -9.75 -11.04 -12.29
N GLU A 283 -8.78 -10.75 -13.18
CA GLU A 283 -8.23 -9.40 -13.32
C GLU A 283 -7.68 -9.09 -14.70
N GLY A 284 -7.64 -7.81 -15.07
CA GLY A 284 -7.11 -7.35 -16.35
C GLY A 284 -5.61 -6.97 -16.32
N PHE A 285 -5.01 -6.86 -15.16
CA PHE A 285 -3.60 -6.59 -14.96
C PHE A 285 -3.06 -7.37 -13.76
N TYR A 286 -1.75 -7.50 -13.65
CA TYR A 286 -1.14 -8.25 -12.56
C TYR A 286 -1.07 -7.39 -11.28
N SER A 287 -2.01 -7.62 -10.37
CA SER A 287 -2.10 -6.90 -9.10
C SER A 287 -1.34 -7.62 -7.98
N MET A 288 -1.13 -6.93 -6.84
CA MET A 288 -0.60 -7.55 -5.62
C MET A 288 -1.52 -8.67 -5.13
N THR A 289 -2.83 -8.47 -5.22
CA THR A 289 -3.85 -9.45 -4.88
C THR A 289 -3.77 -10.68 -5.79
N GLY A 290 -3.67 -10.47 -7.13
CA GLY A 290 -3.53 -11.55 -8.09
C GLY A 290 -2.21 -12.33 -7.96
N ALA A 291 -1.13 -11.68 -7.49
CA ALA A 291 0.15 -12.34 -7.21
C ALA A 291 0.06 -13.34 -6.03
N ASN A 292 -0.91 -13.17 -5.15
CA ASN A 292 -1.15 -14.03 -3.98
C ASN A 292 -2.31 -15.01 -4.16
N ALA A 293 -2.97 -15.01 -5.33
CA ALA A 293 -4.10 -15.90 -5.60
C ALA A 293 -3.63 -17.34 -5.86
N ASP A 294 -4.48 -18.32 -5.49
CA ASP A 294 -4.26 -19.74 -5.81
C ASP A 294 -4.57 -20.02 -7.27
N GLU A 295 -5.60 -19.35 -7.81
CA GLU A 295 -5.91 -19.33 -9.22
C GLU A 295 -6.12 -17.91 -9.72
N ARG A 296 -5.58 -17.64 -10.91
CA ARG A 296 -5.66 -16.33 -11.53
C ARG A 296 -6.07 -16.44 -12.99
N TYR A 297 -7.14 -15.73 -13.33
CA TYR A 297 -7.70 -15.69 -14.69
C TYR A 297 -7.61 -14.28 -15.25
N ILE A 298 -7.03 -14.15 -16.44
CA ILE A 298 -6.87 -12.87 -17.13
C ILE A 298 -8.08 -12.60 -18.00
N HIS A 299 -8.65 -11.40 -17.91
CA HIS A 299 -9.73 -10.95 -18.76
C HIS A 299 -9.59 -9.47 -19.13
N LYS A 300 -10.31 -9.03 -20.13
CA LYS A 300 -10.40 -7.59 -20.45
C LYS A 300 -11.26 -6.90 -19.39
N PRO A 301 -10.91 -5.69 -18.92
CA PRO A 301 -11.72 -4.95 -17.95
C PRO A 301 -13.20 -4.79 -18.35
N SER A 302 -13.49 -4.72 -19.68
CA SER A 302 -14.85 -4.66 -20.22
C SER A 302 -15.65 -5.97 -20.04
N GLU A 303 -15.00 -7.09 -19.74
CA GLU A 303 -15.63 -8.40 -19.55
C GLU A 303 -16.02 -8.66 -18.09
N THR A 304 -15.60 -7.81 -17.13
CA THR A 304 -15.90 -7.97 -15.70
C THR A 304 -17.39 -8.15 -15.43
N GLY A 305 -18.24 -7.34 -16.06
CA GLY A 305 -19.69 -7.45 -15.92
C GLY A 305 -20.25 -8.76 -16.49
N ALA A 306 -19.71 -9.23 -17.61
CA ALA A 306 -20.10 -10.50 -18.21
C ALA A 306 -19.70 -11.68 -17.33
N ILE A 307 -18.49 -11.65 -16.71
CA ILE A 307 -18.02 -12.65 -15.75
C ILE A 307 -18.94 -12.69 -14.53
N ALA A 308 -19.29 -11.52 -13.96
CA ALA A 308 -20.19 -11.44 -12.81
C ALA A 308 -21.57 -12.01 -13.13
N LEU A 309 -22.15 -11.67 -14.29
CA LEU A 309 -23.44 -12.20 -14.74
C LEU A 309 -23.40 -13.72 -14.99
N ALA A 310 -22.33 -14.22 -15.61
CA ALA A 310 -22.16 -15.65 -15.83
C ALA A 310 -22.00 -16.41 -14.49
N LEU A 311 -21.28 -15.83 -13.54
CA LEU A 311 -21.11 -16.40 -12.20
C LEU A 311 -22.46 -16.46 -11.46
N LEU A 312 -23.23 -15.37 -11.46
CA LEU A 312 -24.58 -15.37 -10.90
C LEU A 312 -25.48 -16.41 -11.55
N GLY A 313 -25.42 -16.55 -12.89
CA GLY A 313 -26.18 -17.56 -13.64
C GLY A 313 -25.80 -18.99 -13.26
N ALA A 314 -24.50 -19.26 -13.08
CA ALA A 314 -24.02 -20.56 -12.65
C ALA A 314 -24.41 -20.91 -11.19
N LEU A 315 -24.70 -19.89 -10.37
CA LEU A 315 -25.25 -20.04 -9.01
C LEU A 315 -26.79 -20.15 -8.96
N GLY A 316 -27.45 -20.19 -10.12
CA GLY A 316 -28.91 -20.32 -10.21
C GLY A 316 -29.68 -19.01 -10.33
N GLY A 317 -29.03 -17.89 -10.55
CA GLY A 317 -29.65 -16.55 -10.66
C GLY A 317 -30.36 -16.27 -12.00
N GLY A 318 -30.49 -17.24 -12.88
CA GLY A 318 -31.26 -17.11 -14.15
C GLY A 318 -30.63 -16.15 -15.19
N THR A 319 -29.37 -15.73 -15.00
CA THR A 319 -28.62 -14.86 -15.91
C THR A 319 -27.65 -15.67 -16.76
N SER A 320 -27.26 -15.13 -17.91
CA SER A 320 -26.21 -15.72 -18.76
C SER A 320 -25.41 -14.64 -19.46
N ALA A 321 -24.14 -14.91 -19.72
CA ALA A 321 -23.30 -14.07 -20.53
C ALA A 321 -22.42 -14.93 -21.45
N ASN A 322 -22.11 -14.39 -22.63
CA ASN A 322 -21.20 -15.06 -23.54
C ASN A 322 -19.75 -14.73 -23.13
N LEU A 323 -18.99 -15.76 -22.84
CA LEU A 323 -17.59 -15.66 -22.43
C LEU A 323 -16.71 -16.53 -23.34
N PRO A 324 -15.42 -16.20 -23.50
CA PRO A 324 -14.43 -17.12 -24.03
C PRO A 324 -14.46 -18.47 -23.30
N ALA A 325 -14.16 -19.56 -23.99
CA ALA A 325 -14.35 -20.91 -23.46
C ALA A 325 -13.56 -21.21 -22.18
N ASP A 326 -12.37 -20.67 -22.08
CA ASP A 326 -11.49 -20.73 -20.90
C ASP A 326 -12.11 -20.01 -19.69
N LEU A 327 -12.57 -18.77 -19.87
CA LEU A 327 -13.26 -18.01 -18.84
C LEU A 327 -14.61 -18.66 -18.44
N ALA A 328 -15.34 -19.18 -19.39
CA ALA A 328 -16.59 -19.88 -19.09
C ALA A 328 -16.36 -21.16 -18.25
N THR A 329 -15.26 -21.87 -18.50
CA THR A 329 -14.85 -23.03 -17.70
C THR A 329 -14.42 -22.58 -16.28
N ALA A 330 -13.62 -21.54 -16.18
CA ALA A 330 -13.19 -20.96 -14.91
C ALA A 330 -14.38 -20.51 -14.06
N VAL A 331 -15.35 -19.81 -14.65
CA VAL A 331 -16.58 -19.35 -13.95
C VAL A 331 -17.39 -20.54 -13.41
N LYS A 332 -17.53 -21.62 -14.18
CA LYS A 332 -18.26 -22.84 -13.74
C LYS A 332 -17.55 -23.51 -12.56
N SER A 333 -16.22 -23.65 -12.63
CA SER A 333 -15.40 -24.18 -11.53
C SER A 333 -15.52 -23.32 -10.28
N THR A 334 -15.39 -22.00 -10.42
CA THR A 334 -15.53 -21.02 -9.34
C THR A 334 -16.92 -21.09 -8.69
N ALA A 335 -17.99 -21.18 -9.50
CA ALA A 335 -19.35 -21.29 -8.97
C ALA A 335 -19.55 -22.58 -8.17
N ALA A 336 -18.98 -23.69 -8.61
CA ALA A 336 -19.04 -24.96 -7.88
C ALA A 336 -18.34 -24.86 -6.51
N GLU A 337 -17.18 -24.20 -6.44
CA GLU A 337 -16.46 -23.96 -5.19
C GLU A 337 -17.24 -23.03 -4.25
N LEU A 338 -17.82 -21.95 -4.76
CA LEU A 338 -18.66 -21.05 -3.97
C LEU A 338 -19.86 -21.78 -3.36
N MET A 339 -20.51 -22.63 -4.13
CA MET A 339 -21.66 -23.42 -3.66
C MET A 339 -21.25 -24.48 -2.63
N ALA A 340 -20.07 -25.07 -2.76
CA ALA A 340 -19.55 -26.04 -1.78
C ALA A 340 -19.24 -25.37 -0.42
N HIS A 341 -19.02 -24.07 -0.40
CA HIS A 341 -18.70 -23.29 0.80
C HIS A 341 -19.75 -22.19 1.09
N LYS A 342 -21.00 -22.50 0.82
CA LYS A 342 -22.10 -21.56 1.08
C LYS A 342 -22.14 -21.13 2.55
N GLY A 343 -22.24 -19.80 2.79
CA GLY A 343 -22.15 -19.19 4.11
C GLY A 343 -20.73 -18.93 4.60
N GLU A 344 -19.70 -19.44 3.89
CA GLU A 344 -18.28 -19.26 4.21
C GLU A 344 -17.48 -18.80 2.99
N ALA A 345 -18.14 -18.22 2.00
CA ALA A 345 -17.54 -17.70 0.78
C ALA A 345 -17.77 -16.19 0.65
N LEU A 346 -16.87 -15.51 -0.05
CA LEU A 346 -16.93 -14.06 -0.26
C LEU A 346 -16.58 -13.71 -1.70
N VAL A 347 -17.43 -12.91 -2.35
CA VAL A 347 -17.14 -12.34 -3.67
C VAL A 347 -17.02 -10.83 -3.58
N VAL A 348 -15.90 -10.27 -4.05
CA VAL A 348 -15.63 -8.83 -4.09
C VAL A 348 -15.34 -8.36 -5.51
N CYS A 349 -15.60 -7.08 -5.79
CA CYS A 349 -15.35 -6.51 -7.11
C CYS A 349 -14.77 -5.10 -7.02
N GLY A 350 -13.71 -4.85 -7.80
CA GLY A 350 -13.05 -3.56 -7.90
C GLY A 350 -13.70 -2.56 -8.85
N SER A 351 -14.77 -2.95 -9.56
CA SER A 351 -15.45 -2.05 -10.50
C SER A 351 -16.25 -0.97 -9.78
N ASN A 352 -16.17 0.27 -10.27
CA ASN A 352 -17.03 1.37 -9.80
C ASN A 352 -18.36 1.48 -10.59
N ASP A 353 -18.73 0.46 -11.37
CA ASP A 353 -20.02 0.40 -12.03
C ASP A 353 -21.09 -0.13 -11.07
N LYS A 354 -22.14 0.66 -10.85
CA LYS A 354 -23.27 0.32 -9.97
C LYS A 354 -23.93 -1.00 -10.36
N ASN A 355 -24.10 -1.29 -11.67
CA ASN A 355 -24.80 -2.47 -12.11
C ASN A 355 -23.98 -3.73 -11.87
N ILE A 356 -22.66 -3.66 -12.04
CA ILE A 356 -21.76 -4.76 -11.70
C ILE A 356 -21.81 -5.03 -10.20
N GLN A 357 -21.78 -3.99 -9.37
CA GLN A 357 -21.87 -4.12 -7.91
C GLN A 357 -23.22 -4.69 -7.46
N LEU A 358 -24.31 -4.38 -8.14
CA LEU A 358 -25.64 -5.01 -7.89
C LEU A 358 -25.60 -6.51 -8.15
N VAL A 359 -24.95 -6.94 -9.23
CA VAL A 359 -24.77 -8.37 -9.54
C VAL A 359 -23.91 -9.05 -8.47
N VAL A 360 -22.85 -8.40 -8.01
CA VAL A 360 -21.98 -8.93 -6.94
C VAL A 360 -22.74 -9.06 -5.62
N ASN A 361 -23.60 -8.09 -5.29
CA ASN A 361 -24.49 -8.18 -4.11
C ASN A 361 -25.41 -9.41 -4.24
N ALA A 362 -26.04 -9.63 -5.41
CA ALA A 362 -26.89 -10.79 -5.67
C ALA A 362 -26.11 -12.13 -5.60
N ILE A 363 -24.84 -12.16 -6.05
CA ILE A 363 -23.97 -13.32 -5.90
C ILE A 363 -23.76 -13.64 -4.41
N ASN A 364 -23.35 -12.63 -3.61
CA ASN A 364 -23.11 -12.82 -2.17
C ASN A 364 -24.40 -13.26 -1.45
N GLU A 365 -25.57 -12.73 -1.82
CA GLU A 365 -26.85 -13.18 -1.28
C GLU A 365 -27.16 -14.66 -1.66
N ALA A 366 -26.84 -15.09 -2.88
CA ALA A 366 -27.04 -16.46 -3.33
C ALA A 366 -26.15 -17.48 -2.59
N ILE A 367 -24.94 -17.06 -2.22
CA ILE A 367 -23.98 -17.91 -1.50
C ILE A 367 -24.11 -17.83 0.03
N GLY A 368 -24.96 -16.95 0.57
CA GLY A 368 -25.26 -16.81 2.02
C GLY A 368 -24.38 -15.79 2.70
#